data_60446a8973b815fb86fe27cac4668ae1
#
_entry.id   60446a8973b815fb86fe27cac4668ae1
#
_cell.length_a   1.000
_cell.length_b   1.000
_cell.length_c   1.000
_cell.angle_alpha   90.00
_cell.angle_beta   90.00
_cell.angle_gamma   90.00
#
_symmetry.space_group_name_H-M   'P 1'
#
loop_
_entity.id
_entity.type
_entity.pdbx_description
1 polymer ?
#
loop_
_entity_poly.entity_id
_entity_poly.type
_entity_poly.pdbx_seq_one_letter_code
_entity_poly.pdbx_strand_id
1 'polypeptide(L)'
;MQDYKRATLILDDGSRFEGYSFGYEAPVAGEVVFNTAMTGYTESFTDPSYRGQILVMTYPLVGNYGVPSPKHDENGIAFFRESDEIHPLGIIVSDYSEEYSHWNSEGSLGDWLRREKVFGLTGIDTRELAKTLREKGSMKGKILLEGCEDIPFDDPNARNLVAEASPKEVTIYGNGPKKVVLVDCGAKNNIVRNLIRSEITLYRVPWDYDFNQIDFDGLFLSNGPGDPNKCSVTVEHIRKAFAKEKPICGICMGNQLLAAAAGAKISKMKYGHRSHNQPVREVGTNRCFITSQNHGYAVDASTLGEGWREKYVNLNDGTNEGICHERLPFFSAQFHPEACSGPTDTLFIFEEFLNLL
;
A
#
# COMPACT_ATOMS: atom_id res chain seq x y z
N MET A 1 25.86 -13.71 20.88
CA MET A 1 24.42 -13.88 20.63
C MET A 1 23.70 -12.81 21.44
N GLN A 2 22.96 -11.90 20.81
CA GLN A 2 22.10 -11.00 21.56
C GLN A 2 21.04 -11.85 22.30
N ASP A 3 20.78 -11.49 23.55
CA ASP A 3 19.82 -12.23 24.41
C ASP A 3 18.42 -11.71 24.05
N TYR A 4 17.85 -12.22 22.93
CA TYR A 4 16.53 -11.83 22.45
C TYR A 4 15.44 -12.31 23.40
N LYS A 5 14.53 -11.43 23.79
CA LYS A 5 13.38 -11.80 24.63
C LYS A 5 12.39 -12.65 23.85
N ARG A 6 11.83 -13.63 24.52
CA ARG A 6 10.72 -14.43 23.96
C ARG A 6 9.49 -13.55 23.76
N ALA A 7 8.80 -13.82 22.67
CA ALA A 7 7.55 -13.16 22.34
C ALA A 7 6.60 -14.12 21.60
N THR A 8 5.32 -13.89 21.72
CA THR A 8 4.28 -14.74 21.13
C THR A 8 3.33 -13.91 20.30
N LEU A 9 3.13 -14.28 19.03
CA LEU A 9 1.97 -13.86 18.25
C LEU A 9 0.78 -14.69 18.67
N ILE A 10 -0.34 -14.04 19.01
CA ILE A 10 -1.63 -14.66 19.31
C ILE A 10 -2.65 -14.13 18.30
N LEU A 11 -3.30 -15.03 17.55
CA LEU A 11 -4.40 -14.70 16.65
C LEU A 11 -5.74 -14.74 17.39
N ASP A 12 -6.76 -14.08 16.85
CA ASP A 12 -8.09 -13.99 17.47
C ASP A 12 -8.88 -15.31 17.46
N ASP A 13 -8.42 -16.33 16.74
CA ASP A 13 -8.89 -17.71 16.84
C ASP A 13 -8.23 -18.55 17.95
N GLY A 14 -7.27 -17.93 18.69
CA GLY A 14 -6.49 -18.57 19.73
C GLY A 14 -5.21 -19.25 19.28
N SER A 15 -4.89 -19.28 17.98
CA SER A 15 -3.63 -19.81 17.43
C SER A 15 -2.44 -19.01 17.99
N ARG A 16 -1.34 -19.68 18.33
CA ARG A 16 -0.16 -19.08 18.94
C ARG A 16 1.10 -19.46 18.18
N PHE A 17 1.98 -18.50 17.96
CA PHE A 17 3.28 -18.68 17.32
C PHE A 17 4.36 -18.04 18.21
N GLU A 18 5.28 -18.85 18.68
CA GLU A 18 6.35 -18.42 19.59
C GLU A 18 7.63 -18.09 18.82
N GLY A 19 8.31 -17.03 19.22
CA GLY A 19 9.55 -16.56 18.63
C GLY A 19 10.31 -15.62 19.55
N TYR A 20 11.13 -14.74 18.97
CA TYR A 20 12.01 -13.83 19.68
C TYR A 20 11.89 -12.41 19.15
N SER A 21 11.95 -11.41 20.03
CA SER A 21 11.95 -10.00 19.66
C SER A 21 13.31 -9.58 19.10
N PHE A 22 13.32 -8.86 17.96
CA PHE A 22 14.53 -8.22 17.42
C PHE A 22 14.35 -6.72 17.12
N GLY A 23 13.18 -6.17 17.38
CA GLY A 23 12.82 -4.77 17.19
C GLY A 23 12.56 -4.03 18.49
N TYR A 24 11.54 -3.15 18.49
CA TYR A 24 11.10 -2.43 19.68
C TYR A 24 10.25 -3.34 20.58
N GLU A 25 10.53 -3.31 21.86
CA GLU A 25 9.97 -4.23 22.86
C GLU A 25 8.75 -3.61 23.57
N ALA A 26 7.63 -3.53 22.88
CA ALA A 26 6.33 -3.18 23.47
C ALA A 26 5.22 -4.03 22.85
N PRO A 27 4.19 -4.47 23.62
CA PRO A 27 3.06 -5.20 23.06
C PRO A 27 2.38 -4.41 21.93
N VAL A 28 1.92 -5.13 20.89
CA VAL A 28 1.26 -4.51 19.73
C VAL A 28 0.09 -5.39 19.25
N ALA A 29 -1.00 -4.76 18.77
CA ALA A 29 -2.15 -5.44 18.19
C ALA A 29 -2.56 -4.78 16.87
N GLY A 30 -3.03 -5.58 15.90
CA GLY A 30 -3.46 -5.13 14.59
C GLY A 30 -3.96 -6.26 13.71
N GLU A 31 -4.22 -5.97 12.43
CA GLU A 31 -4.58 -6.98 11.44
C GLU A 31 -3.32 -7.71 10.94
N VAL A 32 -3.27 -9.03 11.07
CA VAL A 32 -2.15 -9.85 10.60
C VAL A 32 -2.35 -10.18 9.13
N VAL A 33 -1.38 -9.77 8.31
CA VAL A 33 -1.35 -10.00 6.86
C VAL A 33 0.00 -10.55 6.44
N PHE A 34 0.07 -11.23 5.30
CA PHE A 34 1.33 -11.77 4.79
C PHE A 34 1.68 -11.20 3.41
N ASN A 35 2.96 -11.06 3.15
CA ASN A 35 3.53 -10.67 1.86
C ASN A 35 4.49 -11.77 1.39
N THR A 36 4.38 -12.15 0.10
CA THR A 36 5.23 -13.16 -0.52
C THR A 36 6.34 -12.60 -1.40
N ALA A 37 6.57 -11.28 -1.34
CA ALA A 37 7.68 -10.63 -2.03
C ALA A 37 9.03 -11.13 -1.53
N MET A 38 9.97 -11.34 -2.47
CA MET A 38 11.32 -11.85 -2.17
C MET A 38 12.32 -10.73 -1.86
N THR A 39 12.02 -9.50 -2.28
CA THR A 39 12.91 -8.34 -2.19
C THR A 39 12.12 -7.10 -1.81
N GLY A 40 12.83 -6.01 -1.42
CA GLY A 40 12.21 -4.71 -1.17
C GLY A 40 11.47 -4.64 0.17
N TYR A 41 12.05 -5.22 1.21
CA TYR A 41 11.40 -5.13 2.53
C TYR A 41 11.39 -3.69 3.06
N THR A 42 12.40 -2.87 2.76
CA THR A 42 12.46 -1.46 3.20
C THR A 42 11.35 -0.63 2.58
N GLU A 43 11.08 -0.84 1.29
CA GLU A 43 9.99 -0.22 0.56
C GLU A 43 8.63 -0.71 1.06
N SER A 44 8.49 -2.02 1.30
CA SER A 44 7.28 -2.59 1.88
C SER A 44 6.98 -2.03 3.27
N PHE A 45 8.00 -1.88 4.13
CA PHE A 45 7.79 -1.37 5.49
C PHE A 45 7.43 0.12 5.53
N THR A 46 7.85 0.88 4.52
CA THR A 46 7.51 2.30 4.39
C THR A 46 6.32 2.58 3.48
N ASP A 47 5.64 1.54 2.96
CA ASP A 47 4.39 1.67 2.20
C ASP A 47 3.23 2.00 3.17
N PRO A 48 2.61 3.20 3.06
CA PRO A 48 1.49 3.60 3.92
C PRO A 48 0.30 2.63 3.90
N SER A 49 0.16 1.82 2.85
CA SER A 49 -0.92 0.82 2.74
C SER A 49 -0.87 -0.27 3.83
N TYR A 50 0.27 -0.42 4.53
CA TYR A 50 0.39 -1.34 5.68
C TYR A 50 0.05 -0.71 7.04
N ARG A 51 -0.42 0.53 7.10
CA ARG A 51 -0.78 1.16 8.38
C ARG A 51 -1.82 0.35 9.14
N GLY A 52 -1.57 0.11 10.43
CA GLY A 52 -2.45 -0.68 11.29
C GLY A 52 -2.29 -2.20 11.18
N GLN A 53 -1.36 -2.69 10.36
CA GLN A 53 -1.16 -4.12 10.12
C GLN A 53 0.10 -4.66 10.82
N ILE A 54 0.07 -5.94 11.17
CA ILE A 54 1.24 -6.76 11.53
C ILE A 54 1.61 -7.54 10.28
N LEU A 55 2.78 -7.25 9.72
CA LEU A 55 3.20 -7.77 8.41
C LEU A 55 4.09 -9.00 8.55
N VAL A 56 3.65 -10.12 7.97
CA VAL A 56 4.40 -11.37 7.89
C VAL A 56 5.14 -11.43 6.56
N MET A 57 6.47 -11.48 6.60
CA MET A 57 7.29 -11.72 5.42
C MET A 57 7.51 -13.23 5.25
N THR A 58 7.02 -13.78 4.15
CA THR A 58 7.18 -15.24 3.91
C THR A 58 8.53 -15.61 3.30
N TYR A 59 9.26 -14.62 2.75
CA TYR A 59 10.66 -14.83 2.35
C TYR A 59 11.50 -15.09 3.60
N PRO A 60 12.29 -16.18 3.64
CA PRO A 60 12.84 -16.68 4.90
C PRO A 60 13.88 -15.75 5.53
N LEU A 61 14.67 -15.03 4.75
CA LEU A 61 15.76 -14.19 5.23
C LEU A 61 15.46 -12.70 5.03
N VAL A 62 15.38 -11.95 6.13
CA VAL A 62 15.12 -10.50 6.13
C VAL A 62 16.16 -9.79 6.99
N GLY A 63 16.62 -8.60 6.57
CA GLY A 63 17.64 -7.83 7.25
C GLY A 63 19.02 -7.90 6.58
N ASN A 64 19.25 -8.88 5.70
CA ASN A 64 20.54 -9.22 5.10
C ASN A 64 21.19 -8.11 4.25
N TYR A 65 20.41 -7.14 3.74
CA TYR A 65 20.96 -5.96 3.05
C TYR A 65 20.82 -4.66 3.87
N GLY A 66 20.44 -4.77 5.15
CA GLY A 66 20.32 -3.62 6.07
C GLY A 66 19.22 -2.65 5.65
N VAL A 67 19.38 -1.40 6.03
CA VAL A 67 18.45 -0.32 5.67
C VAL A 67 19.17 0.81 4.93
N PRO A 68 18.53 1.40 3.92
CA PRO A 68 19.15 2.45 3.13
C PRO A 68 19.22 3.77 3.88
N SER A 69 20.06 4.66 3.35
CA SER A 69 20.17 6.05 3.80
C SER A 69 18.82 6.77 3.82
N PRO A 70 18.56 7.61 4.83
CA PRO A 70 17.38 8.47 4.88
C PRO A 70 17.48 9.72 3.97
N LYS A 71 18.33 9.70 2.94
CA LYS A 71 18.51 10.85 2.03
C LYS A 71 17.26 11.14 1.22
N HIS A 72 17.01 12.44 1.01
CA HIS A 72 15.93 12.97 0.20
C HIS A 72 16.48 13.62 -1.08
N ASP A 73 15.65 13.65 -2.12
CA ASP A 73 15.92 14.38 -3.34
C ASP A 73 15.64 15.89 -3.16
N GLU A 74 15.80 16.66 -4.24
CA GLU A 74 15.57 18.12 -4.28
C GLU A 74 14.11 18.51 -3.97
N ASN A 75 13.18 17.59 -4.11
CA ASN A 75 11.75 17.78 -3.80
C ASN A 75 11.40 17.36 -2.37
N GLY A 76 12.38 16.93 -1.57
CA GLY A 76 12.16 16.43 -0.21
C GLY A 76 11.59 15.02 -0.17
N ILE A 77 11.71 14.22 -1.23
CA ILE A 77 11.19 12.85 -1.34
C ILE A 77 12.32 11.85 -1.06
N ALA A 78 12.13 10.94 -0.10
CA ALA A 78 13.13 9.94 0.25
C ALA A 78 13.46 9.01 -0.93
N PHE A 79 14.76 8.80 -1.21
CA PHE A 79 15.21 8.05 -2.40
C PHE A 79 14.82 6.56 -2.39
N PHE A 80 14.91 5.89 -1.25
CA PHE A 80 14.87 4.43 -1.12
C PHE A 80 13.76 3.95 -0.20
N ARG A 81 12.75 4.80 0.00
CA ARG A 81 11.61 4.54 0.88
C ARG A 81 10.35 5.09 0.24
N GLU A 82 9.23 4.48 0.54
CA GLU A 82 7.92 4.89 0.01
C GLU A 82 7.22 5.95 0.89
N SER A 83 7.77 6.18 2.09
CA SER A 83 7.46 7.30 2.99
C SER A 83 8.59 7.49 4.01
N ASP A 84 8.47 8.48 4.89
CA ASP A 84 9.48 8.77 5.92
C ASP A 84 9.34 7.90 7.18
N GLU A 85 8.24 7.16 7.33
CA GLU A 85 7.94 6.31 8.50
C GLU A 85 7.79 4.84 8.12
N ILE A 86 7.89 3.94 9.14
CA ILE A 86 7.45 2.55 9.04
C ILE A 86 5.98 2.49 9.40
N HIS A 87 5.15 1.90 8.54
CA HIS A 87 3.70 1.85 8.73
C HIS A 87 3.17 0.58 9.40
N PRO A 88 3.73 -0.62 9.14
CA PRO A 88 3.36 -1.80 9.91
C PRO A 88 3.64 -1.61 11.40
N LEU A 89 2.72 -2.06 12.25
CA LEU A 89 2.87 -2.04 13.70
C LEU A 89 3.88 -3.06 14.21
N GLY A 90 4.04 -4.16 13.45
CA GLY A 90 5.00 -5.21 13.73
C GLY A 90 5.40 -5.96 12.47
N ILE A 91 6.63 -6.46 12.45
CA ILE A 91 7.22 -7.23 11.36
C ILE A 91 7.51 -8.63 11.87
N ILE A 92 7.02 -9.64 11.17
CA ILE A 92 7.23 -11.05 11.49
C ILE A 92 8.07 -11.70 10.39
N VAL A 93 9.16 -12.33 10.75
CA VAL A 93 10.07 -13.02 9.84
C VAL A 93 10.43 -14.42 10.38
N SER A 94 10.77 -15.35 9.50
CA SER A 94 11.28 -16.65 9.97
C SER A 94 12.72 -16.53 10.45
N ASP A 95 13.56 -15.79 9.72
CA ASP A 95 14.97 -15.62 10.04
C ASP A 95 15.38 -14.15 9.86
N TYR A 96 15.89 -13.55 10.93
CA TYR A 96 16.41 -12.18 10.93
C TYR A 96 17.94 -12.22 10.85
N SER A 97 18.48 -11.52 9.85
CA SER A 97 19.92 -11.31 9.73
C SER A 97 20.34 -10.05 10.48
N GLU A 98 21.13 -10.22 11.53
CA GLU A 98 21.78 -9.10 12.25
C GLU A 98 22.88 -8.46 11.40
N GLU A 99 23.66 -9.33 10.73
CA GLU A 99 24.70 -8.89 9.81
C GLU A 99 24.08 -8.54 8.46
N TYR A 100 24.51 -7.42 7.91
CA TYR A 100 24.02 -6.92 6.65
C TYR A 100 25.16 -6.48 5.74
N SER A 101 24.96 -6.62 4.43
CA SER A 101 25.94 -6.18 3.42
C SER A 101 25.21 -5.73 2.16
N HIS A 102 25.25 -4.44 1.88
CA HIS A 102 24.73 -3.84 0.66
C HIS A 102 25.38 -2.47 0.46
N TRP A 103 25.64 -2.08 -0.80
CA TRP A 103 26.31 -0.81 -1.14
C TRP A 103 25.60 0.44 -0.59
N ASN A 104 24.28 0.36 -0.37
CA ASN A 104 23.42 1.43 0.12
C ASN A 104 23.00 1.25 1.57
N SER A 105 23.64 0.37 2.32
CA SER A 105 23.27 0.10 3.70
C SER A 105 23.94 1.06 4.67
N GLU A 106 23.16 1.70 5.54
CA GLU A 106 23.64 2.58 6.62
C GLU A 106 23.31 2.07 8.04
N GLY A 107 22.59 0.97 8.16
CA GLY A 107 22.24 0.41 9.47
C GLY A 107 21.57 -0.96 9.40
N SER A 108 21.41 -1.58 10.58
CA SER A 108 20.68 -2.84 10.71
C SER A 108 19.16 -2.59 10.68
N LEU A 109 18.41 -3.60 10.25
CA LEU A 109 16.95 -3.56 10.31
C LEU A 109 16.47 -3.47 11.76
N GLY A 110 17.06 -4.22 12.67
CA GLY A 110 16.65 -4.22 14.09
C GLY A 110 16.83 -2.85 14.75
N ASP A 111 17.92 -2.12 14.45
CA ASP A 111 18.13 -0.76 14.98
C ASP A 111 17.12 0.22 14.39
N TRP A 112 16.76 0.06 13.12
CA TRP A 112 15.73 0.88 12.50
C TRP A 112 14.37 0.65 13.16
N LEU A 113 13.95 -0.62 13.33
CA LEU A 113 12.68 -0.94 14.01
C LEU A 113 12.64 -0.40 15.44
N ARG A 114 13.75 -0.49 16.20
CA ARG A 114 13.83 0.07 17.55
C ARG A 114 13.66 1.59 17.58
N ARG A 115 14.31 2.28 16.64
CA ARG A 115 14.22 3.74 16.52
C ARG A 115 12.80 4.21 16.14
N GLU A 116 12.16 3.51 15.24
CA GLU A 116 10.79 3.80 14.77
C GLU A 116 9.70 3.20 15.68
N LYS A 117 10.08 2.52 16.77
CA LYS A 117 9.19 1.88 17.75
C LYS A 117 8.29 0.80 17.14
N VAL A 118 8.80 0.02 16.21
CA VAL A 118 8.10 -1.07 15.53
C VAL A 118 8.56 -2.41 16.10
N PHE A 119 7.62 -3.31 16.39
CA PHE A 119 7.94 -4.66 16.88
C PHE A 119 8.58 -5.50 15.77
N GLY A 120 9.65 -6.20 16.08
CA GLY A 120 10.26 -7.22 15.22
C GLY A 120 10.16 -8.59 15.89
N LEU A 121 9.57 -9.60 15.22
CA LEU A 121 9.42 -10.96 15.70
C LEU A 121 10.10 -11.93 14.74
N THR A 122 11.06 -12.73 15.22
CA THR A 122 11.79 -13.74 14.43
C THR A 122 11.67 -15.14 15.05
N GLY A 123 12.01 -16.17 14.26
CA GLY A 123 11.92 -17.57 14.69
C GLY A 123 10.53 -18.17 14.53
N ILE A 124 9.64 -17.50 13.81
CA ILE A 124 8.28 -17.96 13.52
C ILE A 124 8.27 -18.84 12.26
N ASP A 125 7.47 -19.90 12.26
CA ASP A 125 7.11 -20.60 11.02
C ASP A 125 6.14 -19.72 10.19
N THR A 126 6.74 -18.79 9.43
CA THR A 126 5.96 -17.85 8.59
C THR A 126 5.21 -18.56 7.46
N ARG A 127 5.64 -19.75 7.05
CA ARG A 127 4.94 -20.57 6.06
C ARG A 127 3.63 -21.13 6.64
N GLU A 128 3.68 -21.68 7.85
CA GLU A 128 2.47 -22.18 8.53
C GLU A 128 1.51 -21.05 8.88
N LEU A 129 2.02 -19.91 9.34
CA LEU A 129 1.23 -18.72 9.59
C LEU A 129 0.56 -18.20 8.31
N ALA A 130 1.29 -18.13 7.18
CA ALA A 130 0.71 -17.72 5.88
C ALA A 130 -0.35 -18.69 5.38
N LYS A 131 -0.19 -20.01 5.60
CA LYS A 131 -1.23 -21.01 5.27
C LYS A 131 -2.49 -20.79 6.11
N THR A 132 -2.34 -20.57 7.41
CA THR A 132 -3.44 -20.26 8.33
C THR A 132 -4.21 -19.03 7.86
N LEU A 133 -3.52 -17.93 7.54
CA LEU A 133 -4.14 -16.70 7.04
C LEU A 133 -4.81 -16.88 5.67
N ARG A 134 -4.24 -17.71 4.79
CA ARG A 134 -4.86 -18.02 3.49
C ARG A 134 -6.14 -18.84 3.63
N GLU A 135 -6.16 -19.78 4.57
CA GLU A 135 -7.31 -20.65 4.81
C GLU A 135 -8.44 -19.96 5.57
N LYS A 136 -8.12 -19.15 6.57
CA LYS A 136 -9.10 -18.51 7.45
C LYS A 136 -9.40 -17.05 7.08
N GLY A 137 -8.54 -16.41 6.33
CA GLY A 137 -8.57 -14.98 6.00
C GLY A 137 -7.54 -14.17 6.80
N SER A 138 -7.41 -12.86 6.52
CA SER A 138 -6.68 -11.97 7.39
C SER A 138 -7.39 -11.90 8.76
N MET A 139 -6.61 -11.92 9.83
CA MET A 139 -7.08 -12.07 11.21
C MET A 139 -6.54 -10.95 12.08
N LYS A 140 -7.24 -10.61 13.15
CA LYS A 140 -6.65 -9.79 14.21
C LYS A 140 -5.63 -10.61 14.97
N GLY A 141 -4.52 -9.96 15.30
CA GLY A 141 -3.47 -10.57 16.11
C GLY A 141 -2.86 -9.58 17.07
N LYS A 142 -2.17 -10.12 18.07
CA LYS A 142 -1.37 -9.34 19.00
C LYS A 142 -0.06 -10.04 19.27
N ILE A 143 1.01 -9.25 19.45
CA ILE A 143 2.32 -9.76 19.83
C ILE A 143 2.60 -9.32 21.26
N LEU A 144 2.89 -10.28 22.13
CA LEU A 144 3.21 -10.08 23.55
C LEU A 144 4.61 -10.56 23.84
N LEU A 145 5.37 -9.77 24.59
CA LEU A 145 6.63 -10.21 25.19
C LEU A 145 6.37 -11.10 26.41
N GLU A 146 7.28 -12.01 26.69
CA GLU A 146 7.23 -12.79 27.89
C GLU A 146 7.27 -11.90 29.15
N GLY A 147 6.28 -12.11 30.03
CA GLY A 147 6.12 -11.33 31.26
C GLY A 147 5.40 -9.98 31.11
N CYS A 148 5.00 -9.58 29.90
CA CYS A 148 4.16 -8.40 29.71
C CYS A 148 2.67 -8.69 30.01
N GLU A 149 1.96 -7.64 30.43
CA GLU A 149 0.50 -7.70 30.55
C GLU A 149 -0.17 -7.91 29.18
N ASP A 150 -1.30 -8.60 29.19
CA ASP A 150 -2.09 -8.82 27.98
C ASP A 150 -2.77 -7.53 27.51
N ILE A 151 -2.89 -7.37 26.18
CA ILE A 151 -3.59 -6.25 25.56
C ILE A 151 -4.79 -6.74 24.74
N PRO A 152 -5.83 -5.92 24.55
CA PRO A 152 -6.95 -6.28 23.69
C PRO A 152 -6.52 -6.41 22.24
N PHE A 153 -7.27 -7.18 21.44
CA PHE A 153 -7.16 -7.15 19.98
C PHE A 153 -7.63 -5.78 19.45
N ASP A 154 -6.92 -5.24 18.47
CA ASP A 154 -7.31 -4.03 17.73
C ASP A 154 -7.79 -4.40 16.32
N ASP A 155 -8.87 -3.77 15.87
CA ASP A 155 -9.32 -3.84 14.49
C ASP A 155 -9.04 -2.49 13.80
N PRO A 156 -7.94 -2.37 13.04
CA PRO A 156 -7.59 -1.13 12.39
C PRO A 156 -8.64 -0.69 11.34
N ASN A 157 -9.40 -1.63 10.75
CA ASN A 157 -10.43 -1.32 9.77
C ASN A 157 -11.68 -0.65 10.40
N ALA A 158 -11.81 -0.63 11.74
CA ALA A 158 -12.84 0.15 12.43
C ALA A 158 -12.60 1.67 12.31
N ARG A 159 -11.35 2.10 12.08
CA ARG A 159 -10.93 3.50 11.93
C ARG A 159 -10.81 3.89 10.46
N ASN A 160 -10.71 5.19 10.18
CA ASN A 160 -10.34 5.70 8.87
C ASN A 160 -8.81 5.82 8.78
N LEU A 161 -8.14 4.78 8.29
CA LEU A 161 -6.70 4.74 8.17
C LEU A 161 -6.16 5.68 7.07
N VAL A 162 -6.97 6.00 6.06
CA VAL A 162 -6.62 7.03 5.06
C VAL A 162 -6.45 8.39 5.75
N ALA A 163 -7.37 8.76 6.65
CA ALA A 163 -7.26 10.01 7.41
C ALA A 163 -6.02 10.07 8.32
N GLU A 164 -5.53 8.90 8.78
CA GLU A 164 -4.30 8.80 9.57
C GLU A 164 -3.02 8.91 8.73
N ALA A 165 -3.04 8.40 7.49
CA ALA A 165 -1.87 8.33 6.60
C ALA A 165 -1.74 9.56 5.67
N SER A 166 -2.85 10.18 5.33
CA SER A 166 -2.91 11.34 4.45
C SER A 166 -2.24 12.59 5.07
N PRO A 167 -1.54 13.43 4.28
CA PRO A 167 -1.01 14.68 4.75
C PRO A 167 -2.14 15.59 5.26
N LYS A 168 -1.78 16.58 6.08
CA LYS A 168 -2.74 17.55 6.64
C LYS A 168 -2.80 18.85 5.85
N GLU A 169 -1.80 19.09 5.01
CA GLU A 169 -1.63 20.33 4.25
C GLU A 169 -1.37 20.02 2.78
N VAL A 170 -1.69 21.01 1.94
CA VAL A 170 -1.40 20.95 0.50
C VAL A 170 0.09 21.21 0.28
N THR A 171 0.72 20.34 -0.51
CA THR A 171 2.11 20.56 -0.98
C THR A 171 2.11 20.72 -2.49
N ILE A 172 2.91 21.64 -3.01
CA ILE A 172 3.00 21.93 -4.44
C ILE A 172 4.43 21.63 -4.91
N TYR A 173 4.54 20.85 -6.00
CA TYR A 173 5.81 20.51 -6.65
C TYR A 173 5.81 21.08 -8.07
N GLY A 174 6.94 21.67 -8.47
CA GLY A 174 7.10 22.22 -9.81
C GLY A 174 6.32 23.51 -10.05
N ASN A 175 6.40 24.01 -11.29
CA ASN A 175 5.75 25.25 -11.74
C ASN A 175 5.41 25.20 -13.23
N GLY A 176 5.18 24.00 -13.78
CA GLY A 176 4.80 23.81 -15.18
C GLY A 176 3.39 24.32 -15.48
N PRO A 177 3.06 24.50 -16.78
CA PRO A 177 1.76 25.04 -17.21
C PRO A 177 0.57 24.09 -16.96
N LYS A 178 0.81 22.76 -16.89
CA LYS A 178 -0.24 21.77 -16.64
C LYS A 178 -0.41 21.56 -15.13
N LYS A 179 -1.64 21.63 -14.65
CA LYS A 179 -1.97 21.45 -13.24
C LYS A 179 -2.52 20.05 -13.01
N VAL A 180 -1.81 19.26 -12.24
CA VAL A 180 -2.26 17.92 -11.80
C VAL A 180 -2.56 17.96 -10.32
N VAL A 181 -3.71 17.44 -9.92
CA VAL A 181 -4.04 17.22 -8.51
C VAL A 181 -3.80 15.76 -8.17
N LEU A 182 -2.98 15.51 -7.16
CA LEU A 182 -2.80 14.21 -6.52
C LEU A 182 -3.58 14.20 -5.20
N VAL A 183 -4.67 13.45 -5.14
CA VAL A 183 -5.37 13.17 -3.88
C VAL A 183 -4.58 12.12 -3.11
N ASP A 184 -4.00 12.52 -2.00
CA ASP A 184 -3.12 11.67 -1.21
C ASP A 184 -3.90 10.95 -0.11
N CYS A 185 -4.18 9.68 -0.35
CA CYS A 185 -4.81 8.76 0.59
C CYS A 185 -3.78 7.97 1.44
N GLY A 186 -2.52 8.31 1.36
CA GLY A 186 -1.34 7.58 1.84
C GLY A 186 -0.47 7.20 0.65
N ALA A 187 -0.07 8.21 -0.13
CA ALA A 187 0.66 8.01 -1.38
C ALA A 187 2.08 7.50 -1.13
N LYS A 188 2.47 6.47 -1.87
CA LYS A 188 3.88 6.07 -1.97
C LYS A 188 4.69 7.15 -2.66
N ASN A 189 5.90 7.39 -2.17
CA ASN A 189 6.82 8.37 -2.73
C ASN A 189 7.05 8.17 -4.23
N ASN A 190 7.04 6.91 -4.71
CA ASN A 190 7.27 6.64 -6.11
C ASN A 190 6.09 7.06 -7.01
N ILE A 191 4.86 7.12 -6.49
CA ILE A 191 3.73 7.74 -7.21
C ILE A 191 3.98 9.24 -7.39
N VAL A 192 4.34 9.94 -6.32
CA VAL A 192 4.65 11.38 -6.37
C VAL A 192 5.77 11.65 -7.37
N ARG A 193 6.86 10.86 -7.30
CA ARG A 193 8.03 10.97 -8.18
C ARG A 193 7.68 10.76 -9.66
N ASN A 194 6.78 9.82 -9.98
CA ASN A 194 6.33 9.57 -11.34
C ASN A 194 5.43 10.67 -11.90
N LEU A 195 4.82 11.50 -11.06
CA LEU A 195 3.97 12.63 -11.48
C LEU A 195 4.74 13.96 -11.58
N ILE A 196 5.92 14.06 -10.96
CA ILE A 196 6.75 15.26 -11.08
C ILE A 196 7.41 15.29 -12.47
N ARG A 197 7.07 16.31 -13.26
CA ARG A 197 7.63 16.61 -14.60
C ARG A 197 7.82 18.10 -14.75
N SER A 198 8.72 18.53 -15.65
CA SER A 198 9.00 19.95 -15.90
C SER A 198 7.78 20.75 -16.37
N GLU A 199 6.87 20.10 -17.08
CA GLU A 199 5.63 20.70 -17.60
C GLU A 199 4.46 20.68 -16.61
N ILE A 200 4.65 20.10 -15.41
CA ILE A 200 3.58 19.91 -14.41
C ILE A 200 3.80 20.79 -13.17
N THR A 201 2.71 21.37 -12.70
CA THR A 201 2.52 21.83 -11.33
C THR A 201 1.66 20.79 -10.62
N LEU A 202 2.26 20.01 -9.72
CA LEU A 202 1.59 18.93 -8.98
C LEU A 202 1.09 19.47 -7.62
N TYR A 203 -0.22 19.47 -7.43
CA TYR A 203 -0.89 19.78 -6.17
C TYR A 203 -1.16 18.48 -5.41
N ARG A 204 -0.34 18.14 -4.43
CA ARG A 204 -0.56 17.03 -3.50
C ARG A 204 -1.49 17.51 -2.39
N VAL A 205 -2.72 16.99 -2.34
CA VAL A 205 -3.77 17.47 -1.43
C VAL A 205 -4.22 16.34 -0.48
N PRO A 206 -4.70 16.68 0.74
CA PRO A 206 -5.30 15.70 1.66
C PRO A 206 -6.46 14.92 1.04
N TRP A 207 -6.74 13.72 1.59
CA TRP A 207 -7.77 12.80 1.12
C TRP A 207 -9.19 13.41 1.08
N ASP A 208 -9.50 14.33 2.01
CA ASP A 208 -10.80 14.98 2.17
C ASP A 208 -10.87 16.40 1.59
N TYR A 209 -9.78 16.85 0.95
CA TYR A 209 -9.72 18.17 0.34
C TYR A 209 -10.68 18.27 -0.86
N ASP A 210 -11.47 19.36 -0.95
CA ASP A 210 -12.30 19.63 -2.13
C ASP A 210 -11.44 20.16 -3.29
N PHE A 211 -10.81 19.25 -4.01
CA PHE A 211 -9.97 19.56 -5.16
C PHE A 211 -10.73 20.15 -6.36
N ASN A 212 -12.06 20.16 -6.34
CA ASN A 212 -12.86 20.82 -7.38
C ASN A 212 -12.70 22.35 -7.39
N GLN A 213 -12.17 22.91 -6.31
CA GLN A 213 -11.80 24.34 -6.22
C GLN A 213 -10.55 24.68 -7.04
N ILE A 214 -9.75 23.69 -7.42
CA ILE A 214 -8.57 23.87 -8.28
C ILE A 214 -9.03 23.69 -9.73
N ASP A 215 -8.65 24.62 -10.60
CA ASP A 215 -8.78 24.44 -12.06
C ASP A 215 -7.63 23.56 -12.53
N PHE A 216 -7.81 22.23 -12.50
CA PHE A 216 -6.83 21.23 -12.87
C PHE A 216 -7.01 20.70 -14.28
N ASP A 217 -5.92 20.23 -14.88
CA ASP A 217 -5.89 19.53 -16.17
C ASP A 217 -6.03 18.02 -16.01
N GLY A 218 -5.66 17.46 -14.87
CA GLY A 218 -5.83 16.05 -14.55
C GLY A 218 -5.90 15.76 -13.05
N LEU A 219 -6.60 14.68 -12.70
CA LEU A 219 -6.79 14.22 -11.33
C LEU A 219 -6.18 12.84 -11.16
N PHE A 220 -5.30 12.69 -10.16
CA PHE A 220 -4.67 11.42 -9.81
C PHE A 220 -5.05 11.01 -8.39
N LEU A 221 -5.51 9.78 -8.20
CA LEU A 221 -5.93 9.23 -6.91
C LEU A 221 -4.88 8.21 -6.46
N SER A 222 -4.25 8.44 -5.32
CA SER A 222 -3.16 7.59 -4.84
C SER A 222 -3.64 6.26 -4.25
N ASN A 223 -2.69 5.39 -3.94
CA ASN A 223 -2.87 4.27 -3.03
C ASN A 223 -3.14 4.75 -1.60
N GLY A 224 -3.48 3.83 -0.70
CA GLY A 224 -3.69 4.12 0.71
C GLY A 224 -4.13 2.90 1.52
N PRO A 225 -4.12 3.02 2.87
CA PRO A 225 -4.48 1.94 3.78
C PRO A 225 -5.99 1.84 4.05
N GLY A 226 -6.42 0.68 4.53
CA GLY A 226 -7.71 0.48 5.19
C GLY A 226 -8.90 0.29 4.25
N ASP A 227 -10.07 0.61 4.77
CA ASP A 227 -11.37 0.40 4.11
C ASP A 227 -11.78 1.61 3.26
N PRO A 228 -11.87 1.49 1.91
CA PRO A 228 -12.30 2.58 1.03
C PRO A 228 -13.71 3.10 1.34
N ASN A 229 -14.58 2.28 1.95
CA ASN A 229 -15.92 2.69 2.34
C ASN A 229 -15.94 3.77 3.45
N LYS A 230 -14.80 4.02 4.11
CA LYS A 230 -14.62 5.12 5.08
C LYS A 230 -14.33 6.47 4.42
N CYS A 231 -14.13 6.52 3.09
CA CYS A 231 -13.71 7.70 2.33
C CYS A 231 -14.84 8.32 1.51
N SER A 232 -16.08 8.35 2.03
CA SER A 232 -17.26 8.86 1.32
C SER A 232 -17.10 10.30 0.81
N VAL A 233 -16.43 11.16 1.56
CA VAL A 233 -16.15 12.56 1.18
C VAL A 233 -15.32 12.61 -0.12
N THR A 234 -14.26 11.82 -0.21
CA THR A 234 -13.43 11.73 -1.43
C THR A 234 -14.25 11.23 -2.62
N VAL A 235 -15.07 10.19 -2.41
CA VAL A 235 -15.96 9.64 -3.44
C VAL A 235 -16.92 10.70 -3.98
N GLU A 236 -17.50 11.53 -3.10
CA GLU A 236 -18.36 12.65 -3.52
C GLU A 236 -17.62 13.70 -4.34
N HIS A 237 -16.39 14.04 -3.95
CA HIS A 237 -15.55 14.97 -4.70
C HIS A 237 -15.17 14.41 -6.08
N ILE A 238 -14.88 13.10 -6.19
CA ILE A 238 -14.62 12.43 -7.48
C ILE A 238 -15.87 12.49 -8.38
N ARG A 239 -17.08 12.23 -7.85
CA ARG A 239 -18.32 12.33 -8.61
C ARG A 239 -18.54 13.74 -9.20
N LYS A 240 -18.25 14.78 -8.43
CA LYS A 240 -18.31 16.17 -8.91
C LYS A 240 -17.30 16.42 -10.02
N ALA A 241 -16.10 15.83 -9.92
CA ALA A 241 -15.04 15.98 -10.92
C ALA A 241 -15.39 15.34 -12.27
N PHE A 242 -16.26 14.34 -12.33
CA PHE A 242 -16.70 13.73 -13.60
C PHE A 242 -17.27 14.75 -14.59
N ALA A 243 -17.96 15.78 -14.09
CA ALA A 243 -18.53 16.84 -14.93
C ALA A 243 -17.47 17.73 -15.62
N LYS A 244 -16.21 17.67 -15.17
CA LYS A 244 -15.11 18.41 -15.82
C LYS A 244 -14.55 17.67 -17.04
N GLU A 245 -14.85 16.39 -17.20
CA GLU A 245 -14.38 15.50 -18.28
C GLU A 245 -12.85 15.49 -18.46
N LYS A 246 -12.10 15.92 -17.44
CA LYS A 246 -10.64 15.93 -17.41
C LYS A 246 -10.11 14.54 -17.05
N PRO A 247 -8.91 14.14 -17.52
CA PRO A 247 -8.30 12.85 -17.19
C PRO A 247 -8.31 12.53 -15.70
N ILE A 248 -8.76 11.31 -15.35
CA ILE A 248 -8.73 10.79 -13.98
C ILE A 248 -8.06 9.43 -14.00
N CYS A 249 -7.01 9.27 -13.19
CA CYS A 249 -6.34 8.00 -12.96
C CYS A 249 -6.32 7.64 -11.47
N GLY A 250 -6.55 6.37 -11.13
CA GLY A 250 -6.51 5.90 -9.75
C GLY A 250 -5.64 4.65 -9.59
N ILE A 251 -4.84 4.60 -8.51
CA ILE A 251 -3.99 3.45 -8.17
C ILE A 251 -4.43 2.86 -6.83
N CYS A 252 -4.65 1.56 -6.77
CA CYS A 252 -4.96 0.76 -5.58
C CYS A 252 -6.18 1.33 -4.83
N MET A 253 -6.02 2.06 -3.72
CA MET A 253 -7.12 2.78 -3.06
C MET A 253 -7.82 3.73 -4.05
N GLY A 254 -7.08 4.42 -4.90
CA GLY A 254 -7.62 5.31 -5.92
C GLY A 254 -8.48 4.58 -6.97
N ASN A 255 -8.15 3.34 -7.34
CA ASN A 255 -9.02 2.48 -8.15
C ASN A 255 -10.35 2.21 -7.44
N GLN A 256 -10.31 1.86 -6.15
CA GLN A 256 -11.49 1.56 -5.35
C GLN A 256 -12.38 2.79 -5.16
N LEU A 257 -11.79 3.95 -4.90
CA LEU A 257 -12.54 5.23 -4.77
C LEU A 257 -13.16 5.67 -6.10
N LEU A 258 -12.44 5.51 -7.22
CA LEU A 258 -12.98 5.79 -8.56
C LEU A 258 -14.13 4.83 -8.87
N ALA A 259 -13.98 3.54 -8.57
CA ALA A 259 -15.03 2.54 -8.77
C ALA A 259 -16.26 2.82 -7.89
N ALA A 260 -16.07 3.20 -6.63
CA ALA A 260 -17.17 3.62 -5.74
C ALA A 260 -17.88 4.87 -6.27
N ALA A 261 -17.16 5.83 -6.84
CA ALA A 261 -17.73 6.99 -7.48
C ALA A 261 -18.53 6.61 -8.74
N ALA A 262 -18.08 5.60 -9.48
CA ALA A 262 -18.76 4.99 -10.62
C ALA A 262 -19.97 4.09 -10.23
N GLY A 263 -20.26 3.94 -8.94
CA GLY A 263 -21.40 3.18 -8.43
C GLY A 263 -21.09 1.73 -8.03
N ALA A 264 -19.86 1.27 -8.18
CA ALA A 264 -19.48 -0.10 -7.83
C ALA A 264 -19.46 -0.34 -6.32
N LYS A 265 -19.72 -1.58 -5.93
CA LYS A 265 -19.53 -2.08 -4.56
C LYS A 265 -18.09 -2.51 -4.37
N ILE A 266 -17.55 -2.20 -3.19
CA ILE A 266 -16.22 -2.61 -2.77
C ILE A 266 -16.36 -3.54 -1.58
N SER A 267 -15.72 -4.71 -1.64
CA SER A 267 -15.79 -5.72 -0.59
C SER A 267 -14.40 -6.16 -0.12
N LYS A 268 -14.33 -6.53 1.16
CA LYS A 268 -13.09 -7.06 1.74
C LYS A 268 -12.83 -8.46 1.18
N MET A 269 -11.61 -8.70 0.72
CA MET A 269 -11.14 -10.01 0.27
C MET A 269 -10.81 -10.90 1.47
N LYS A 270 -10.79 -12.19 1.26
CA LYS A 270 -10.48 -13.16 2.33
C LYS A 270 -9.09 -12.91 2.94
N TYR A 271 -8.05 -12.76 2.13
CA TYR A 271 -6.68 -12.50 2.58
C TYR A 271 -5.95 -11.43 1.74
N GLY A 272 -6.56 -10.94 0.65
CA GLY A 272 -6.01 -9.91 -0.22
C GLY A 272 -4.84 -10.39 -1.09
N HIS A 273 -4.34 -9.47 -1.93
CA HIS A 273 -3.16 -9.68 -2.76
C HIS A 273 -1.99 -8.85 -2.23
N ARG A 274 -0.90 -9.54 -1.80
CA ARG A 274 0.34 -8.89 -1.34
C ARG A 274 1.53 -9.68 -1.85
N SER A 275 2.05 -9.26 -3.01
CA SER A 275 3.20 -9.87 -3.67
C SER A 275 3.68 -9.05 -4.85
N HIS A 276 4.84 -9.43 -5.42
CA HIS A 276 5.41 -8.79 -6.62
C HIS A 276 5.27 -9.63 -7.89
N ASN A 277 4.41 -10.65 -7.90
CA ASN A 277 4.28 -11.59 -9.01
C ASN A 277 2.83 -11.93 -9.35
N GLN A 278 1.92 -10.97 -9.20
CA GLN A 278 0.52 -11.16 -9.56
C GLN A 278 0.33 -10.97 -11.07
N PRO A 279 -0.17 -11.99 -11.78
CA PRO A 279 -0.41 -11.91 -13.21
C PRO A 279 -1.76 -11.21 -13.47
N VAL A 280 -1.72 -10.19 -14.31
CA VAL A 280 -2.89 -9.39 -14.70
C VAL A 280 -3.02 -9.37 -16.21
N ARG A 281 -4.25 -9.48 -16.72
CA ARG A 281 -4.57 -9.37 -18.14
C ARG A 281 -5.36 -8.07 -18.39
N GLU A 282 -5.01 -7.38 -19.48
CA GLU A 282 -5.80 -6.27 -20.01
C GLU A 282 -7.02 -6.83 -20.77
N VAL A 283 -8.22 -6.46 -20.33
CA VAL A 283 -9.49 -6.95 -20.88
C VAL A 283 -9.65 -6.54 -22.35
N GLY A 284 -10.07 -7.49 -23.20
CA GLY A 284 -10.24 -7.26 -24.62
C GLY A 284 -8.95 -7.35 -25.45
N THR A 285 -7.82 -7.66 -24.80
CA THR A 285 -6.52 -7.86 -25.47
C THR A 285 -5.85 -9.19 -25.04
N ASN A 286 -4.71 -9.51 -25.67
CA ASN A 286 -3.85 -10.63 -25.27
C ASN A 286 -2.67 -10.16 -24.38
N ARG A 287 -2.67 -8.90 -23.93
CA ARG A 287 -1.59 -8.35 -23.11
C ARG A 287 -1.75 -8.82 -21.67
N CYS A 288 -0.67 -9.37 -21.12
CA CYS A 288 -0.56 -9.77 -19.73
C CYS A 288 0.67 -9.11 -19.11
N PHE A 289 0.59 -8.79 -17.80
CA PHE A 289 1.64 -8.16 -17.05
C PHE A 289 1.86 -8.90 -15.74
N ILE A 290 3.08 -8.91 -15.24
CA ILE A 290 3.37 -9.27 -13.85
C ILE A 290 3.36 -7.98 -13.04
N THR A 291 2.62 -7.96 -11.95
CA THR A 291 2.36 -6.75 -11.17
C THR A 291 2.73 -6.89 -9.69
N SER A 292 3.07 -5.77 -9.08
CA SER A 292 3.17 -5.62 -7.63
C SER A 292 1.80 -5.26 -7.05
N GLN A 293 1.37 -5.94 -5.99
CA GLN A 293 0.07 -5.69 -5.37
C GLN A 293 0.17 -5.67 -3.85
N ASN A 294 -0.62 -4.79 -3.23
CA ASN A 294 -0.80 -4.70 -1.79
C ASN A 294 -2.20 -4.15 -1.49
N HIS A 295 -3.22 -5.00 -1.54
CA HIS A 295 -4.59 -4.60 -1.23
C HIS A 295 -5.39 -5.72 -0.57
N GLY A 296 -6.35 -5.34 0.27
CA GLY A 296 -7.26 -6.25 0.98
C GLY A 296 -8.73 -6.12 0.56
N TYR A 297 -9.02 -5.21 -0.41
CA TYR A 297 -10.36 -4.98 -0.93
C TYR A 297 -10.38 -5.11 -2.44
N ALA A 298 -11.52 -5.51 -3.00
CA ALA A 298 -11.72 -5.67 -4.43
C ALA A 298 -13.01 -5.00 -4.90
N VAL A 299 -13.01 -4.53 -6.13
CA VAL A 299 -14.16 -3.96 -6.84
C VAL A 299 -15.04 -5.10 -7.35
N ASP A 300 -16.34 -5.06 -7.07
CA ASP A 300 -17.33 -5.88 -7.75
C ASP A 300 -17.71 -5.23 -9.09
N ALA A 301 -17.02 -5.63 -10.14
CA ALA A 301 -17.19 -5.06 -11.47
C ALA A 301 -18.61 -5.25 -12.05
N SER A 302 -19.37 -6.24 -11.57
CA SER A 302 -20.77 -6.45 -11.98
C SER A 302 -21.72 -5.35 -11.54
N THR A 303 -21.28 -4.50 -10.60
CA THR A 303 -22.06 -3.38 -10.06
C THR A 303 -21.64 -2.02 -10.59
N LEU A 304 -20.70 -1.96 -11.55
CA LEU A 304 -20.30 -0.72 -12.23
C LEU A 304 -21.49 -0.04 -12.92
N GLY A 305 -21.53 1.29 -12.84
CA GLY A 305 -22.53 2.11 -13.52
C GLY A 305 -22.37 2.11 -15.04
N GLU A 306 -23.35 2.70 -15.71
CA GLU A 306 -23.36 2.81 -17.18
C GLU A 306 -22.13 3.55 -17.71
N GLY A 307 -21.54 3.05 -18.80
CA GLY A 307 -20.35 3.60 -19.45
C GLY A 307 -19.03 3.18 -18.79
N TRP A 308 -19.06 2.40 -17.71
CA TRP A 308 -17.89 1.86 -17.06
C TRP A 308 -17.71 0.38 -17.34
N ARG A 309 -16.45 -0.07 -17.44
CA ARG A 309 -16.11 -1.47 -17.67
C ARG A 309 -14.79 -1.84 -16.98
N GLU A 310 -14.54 -3.14 -16.86
CA GLU A 310 -13.24 -3.64 -16.43
C GLU A 310 -12.16 -3.28 -17.47
N LYS A 311 -11.01 -2.80 -16.98
CA LYS A 311 -9.79 -2.60 -17.78
C LYS A 311 -8.82 -3.75 -17.56
N TYR A 312 -8.68 -4.22 -16.34
CA TYR A 312 -7.75 -5.28 -15.96
C TYR A 312 -8.41 -6.33 -15.08
N VAL A 313 -7.94 -7.58 -15.18
CA VAL A 313 -8.40 -8.73 -14.39
C VAL A 313 -7.23 -9.58 -13.91
N ASN A 314 -7.27 -10.04 -12.66
CA ASN A 314 -6.29 -10.97 -12.10
C ASN A 314 -6.46 -12.36 -12.71
N LEU A 315 -5.36 -12.98 -13.15
CA LEU A 315 -5.41 -14.30 -13.78
C LEU A 315 -5.44 -15.46 -12.78
N ASN A 316 -5.16 -15.20 -11.48
CA ASN A 316 -5.20 -16.23 -10.46
C ASN A 316 -6.62 -16.51 -9.96
N ASP A 317 -7.45 -15.48 -9.79
CA ASP A 317 -8.75 -15.60 -9.14
C ASP A 317 -9.89 -14.81 -9.83
N GLY A 318 -9.57 -14.10 -10.90
CA GLY A 318 -10.56 -13.34 -11.69
C GLY A 318 -11.03 -12.04 -11.02
N THR A 319 -10.40 -11.57 -9.95
CA THR A 319 -10.75 -10.29 -9.33
C THR A 319 -10.47 -9.11 -10.28
N ASN A 320 -11.27 -8.05 -10.14
CA ASN A 320 -11.05 -6.81 -10.89
C ASN A 320 -9.73 -6.16 -10.48
N GLU A 321 -8.92 -5.79 -11.46
CA GLU A 321 -7.62 -5.16 -11.29
C GLU A 321 -7.53 -3.77 -11.91
N GLY A 322 -8.67 -3.20 -12.28
CA GLY A 322 -8.77 -1.85 -12.81
C GLY A 322 -10.01 -1.65 -13.66
N ILE A 323 -10.47 -0.42 -13.71
CA ILE A 323 -11.64 -0.02 -14.47
C ILE A 323 -11.31 1.10 -15.47
N CYS A 324 -12.15 1.29 -16.47
CA CYS A 324 -12.10 2.46 -17.34
C CYS A 324 -13.49 2.85 -17.79
N HIS A 325 -13.64 4.14 -18.18
CA HIS A 325 -14.85 4.63 -18.83
C HIS A 325 -14.74 4.49 -20.36
N GLU A 326 -15.82 4.16 -21.04
CA GLU A 326 -15.82 3.87 -22.47
C GLU A 326 -15.55 5.09 -23.37
N ARG A 327 -15.89 6.29 -22.88
CA ARG A 327 -15.83 7.53 -23.68
C ARG A 327 -15.00 8.64 -23.03
N LEU A 328 -14.94 8.66 -21.69
CA LEU A 328 -14.22 9.69 -20.94
C LEU A 328 -12.81 9.20 -20.56
N PRO A 329 -11.85 10.09 -20.38
CA PRO A 329 -10.47 9.72 -20.07
C PRO A 329 -10.28 9.31 -18.60
N PHE A 330 -11.11 8.37 -18.13
CA PHE A 330 -11.09 7.88 -16.77
C PHE A 330 -10.65 6.42 -16.76
N PHE A 331 -9.63 6.10 -15.97
CA PHE A 331 -9.14 4.73 -15.83
C PHE A 331 -8.39 4.54 -14.52
N SER A 332 -8.13 3.29 -14.17
CA SER A 332 -7.42 2.93 -12.94
C SER A 332 -6.73 1.58 -13.02
N ALA A 333 -5.84 1.36 -12.06
CA ALA A 333 -5.21 0.08 -11.78
C ALA A 333 -5.32 -0.25 -10.28
N GLN A 334 -5.67 -1.49 -9.95
CA GLN A 334 -5.67 -1.98 -8.57
C GLN A 334 -4.26 -2.31 -8.09
N PHE A 335 -3.41 -2.75 -9.01
CA PHE A 335 -2.01 -3.01 -8.77
C PHE A 335 -1.19 -1.72 -8.73
N HIS A 336 0.10 -1.83 -8.38
CA HIS A 336 1.05 -0.73 -8.21
C HIS A 336 1.97 -0.60 -9.43
N PRO A 337 1.64 0.23 -10.44
CA PRO A 337 2.48 0.43 -11.61
C PRO A 337 3.79 1.14 -11.29
N GLU A 338 3.84 1.91 -10.20
CA GLU A 338 5.04 2.58 -9.70
C GLU A 338 6.07 1.57 -9.16
N ALA A 339 5.69 0.32 -8.94
CA ALA A 339 6.50 -0.74 -8.35
C ALA A 339 7.13 -0.33 -7.00
N CYS A 340 8.42 -0.33 -6.90
CA CYS A 340 9.27 0.06 -5.78
C CYS A 340 8.85 -0.58 -4.43
N SER A 341 9.16 -1.85 -4.27
CA SER A 341 9.84 -2.81 -5.13
C SER A 341 8.88 -3.57 -6.03
N GLY A 342 9.42 -4.29 -7.03
CA GLY A 342 8.63 -5.14 -7.90
C GLY A 342 8.87 -4.88 -9.39
N PRO A 343 8.09 -5.53 -10.27
CA PRO A 343 8.20 -5.39 -11.72
C PRO A 343 7.82 -3.99 -12.18
N THR A 344 8.48 -3.53 -13.25
CA THR A 344 8.28 -2.19 -13.85
C THR A 344 7.49 -2.24 -15.15
N ASP A 345 6.92 -3.39 -15.49
CA ASP A 345 6.21 -3.65 -16.75
C ASP A 345 5.02 -2.72 -16.99
N THR A 346 4.47 -2.13 -15.94
CA THR A 346 3.25 -1.34 -15.98
C THR A 346 3.46 0.17 -15.75
N LEU A 347 4.71 0.64 -15.73
CA LEU A 347 5.04 2.07 -15.60
C LEU A 347 4.36 2.94 -16.67
N PHE A 348 4.05 2.38 -17.85
CA PHE A 348 3.35 3.08 -18.93
C PHE A 348 2.00 3.67 -18.52
N ILE A 349 1.38 3.23 -17.41
CA ILE A 349 0.12 3.78 -16.89
C ILE A 349 0.27 5.26 -16.51
N PHE A 350 1.43 5.66 -15.96
CA PHE A 350 1.72 7.08 -15.70
C PHE A 350 1.83 7.86 -17.01
N GLU A 351 2.52 7.32 -18.01
CA GLU A 351 2.64 7.97 -19.32
C GLU A 351 1.29 8.03 -20.04
N GLU A 352 0.44 6.98 -19.90
CA GLU A 352 -0.95 7.01 -20.42
C GLU A 352 -1.73 8.19 -19.84
N PHE A 353 -1.62 8.41 -18.50
CA PHE A 353 -2.28 9.55 -17.84
C PHE A 353 -1.70 10.89 -18.30
N LEU A 354 -0.39 11.03 -18.28
CA LEU A 354 0.31 12.29 -18.59
C LEU A 354 0.07 12.73 -20.05
N ASN A 355 -0.03 11.79 -20.98
CA ASN A 355 -0.32 12.07 -22.39
C ASN A 355 -1.77 12.53 -22.66
N LEU A 356 -2.68 12.36 -21.70
CA LEU A 356 -4.06 12.83 -21.79
C LEU A 356 -4.24 14.27 -21.30
N LEU A 357 -3.25 14.85 -20.62
CA LEU A 357 -3.25 16.22 -20.13
C LEU A 357 -3.14 17.20 -21.33
#